data_d785b2412997ee18b83e3e4ee654331c
#
_entry.id   d785b2412997ee18b83e3e4ee654331c
#
_cell.length_a   1.000
_cell.length_b   1.000
_cell.length_c   1.000
_cell.angle_alpha   90.00
_cell.angle_beta   90.00
_cell.angle_gamma   90.00
#
_symmetry.space_group_name_H-M   'P 1'
#
loop_
_entity.id
_entity.type
_entity.pdbx_description
1 polymer ?
#
loop_
_entity_poly.entity_id
_entity_poly.type
_entity_poly.pdbx_seq_one_letter_code
_entity_poly.pdbx_strand_id
1 'polypeptide(L)'
;MNISILNRGLSFLGLTLLLSVVAIAQPGSTANMIDEAISFAEEGAYDNALLIIEPHLENEAKYDARAWYVAGYAHKGRYKDSAFLHASTSKTASAERSIAVIQLMRAYELDKNSAFPGTISELVEEALDYLSKTYMNDAVKGVHGFQMGMDDEVLNYFMAFVKIKNVLSPDENWVREEVELEKNLAKANRILLESLDLNNTSRTQKHDTLFENVVSHYLRAIELDGSDYTARYNLAINLYNRGVLELKSIDHTTSMFELMEIQDICVLLFQEALEPMLAAHNMEKKRMETLKGLMTIYRALSQNEESEKYKSLLEEAIK
;
A
#
# COMPACT_ATOMS: atom_id res chain seq x y z
N MET A 1 6.39 -7.70 14.95
CA MET A 1 6.27 -8.88 14.07
C MET A 1 7.63 -9.12 13.46
N ASN A 2 8.35 -10.17 13.93
CA ASN A 2 9.70 -10.48 13.46
C ASN A 2 9.61 -11.23 12.12
N ILE A 3 9.92 -10.56 11.02
CA ILE A 3 10.12 -11.21 9.72
C ILE A 3 11.62 -11.51 9.63
N SER A 4 11.98 -12.74 9.95
CA SER A 4 13.32 -13.26 9.68
C SER A 4 13.48 -13.41 8.17
N ILE A 5 14.45 -12.73 7.62
CA ILE A 5 14.88 -12.81 6.23
C ILE A 5 15.43 -14.22 6.00
N LEU A 6 14.66 -15.09 5.35
CA LEU A 6 15.14 -16.38 4.86
C LEU A 6 15.84 -16.15 3.52
N ASN A 7 17.15 -15.89 3.63
CA ASN A 7 18.06 -15.95 2.49
C ASN A 7 18.35 -17.45 2.21
N ARG A 8 17.50 -18.08 1.38
CA ARG A 8 17.81 -19.40 0.80
C ARG A 8 17.88 -19.24 -0.71
N GLY A 9 19.06 -19.55 -1.22
CA GLY A 9 19.37 -19.59 -2.64
C GLY A 9 18.30 -20.38 -3.41
N LEU A 10 17.49 -19.69 -4.19
CA LEU A 10 16.55 -20.27 -5.11
C LEU A 10 17.27 -20.63 -6.40
N SER A 11 17.27 -21.87 -6.59
CA SER A 11 17.85 -22.75 -7.53
C SER A 11 17.56 -22.40 -8.99
N PHE A 12 18.59 -22.56 -9.79
CA PHE A 12 18.66 -22.62 -11.24
C PHE A 12 17.80 -23.73 -11.91
N LEU A 13 16.84 -24.31 -11.22
CA LEU A 13 16.12 -25.52 -11.65
C LEU A 13 14.88 -25.24 -12.51
N GLY A 14 14.38 -24.01 -12.57
CA GLY A 14 13.09 -23.74 -13.21
C GLY A 14 13.10 -23.69 -14.75
N LEU A 15 14.24 -23.35 -15.37
CA LEU A 15 14.26 -23.13 -16.82
C LEU A 15 14.60 -24.39 -17.63
N THR A 16 15.23 -25.37 -17.04
CA THR A 16 15.64 -26.64 -17.75
C THR A 16 14.46 -27.50 -18.21
N LEU A 17 13.25 -27.25 -17.75
CA LEU A 17 12.05 -28.00 -18.13
C LEU A 17 11.44 -27.56 -19.48
N LEU A 18 11.82 -26.40 -20.01
CA LEU A 18 11.30 -25.86 -21.27
C LEU A 18 11.86 -26.58 -22.52
N LEU A 19 12.94 -27.34 -22.39
CA LEU A 19 13.64 -27.98 -23.51
C LEU A 19 13.00 -29.29 -24.02
N SER A 20 11.95 -29.80 -23.42
CA SER A 20 11.40 -31.12 -23.78
C SER A 20 10.25 -31.15 -24.79
N VAL A 21 9.79 -29.98 -25.27
CA VAL A 21 8.82 -29.92 -26.37
C VAL A 21 9.55 -29.54 -27.66
N VAL A 22 10.20 -30.47 -28.27
CA VAL A 22 10.80 -30.31 -29.61
C VAL A 22 9.67 -30.28 -30.64
N ALA A 23 9.17 -29.07 -30.96
CA ALA A 23 8.48 -28.86 -32.23
C ALA A 23 9.54 -28.86 -33.33
N ILE A 24 9.40 -29.73 -34.34
CA ILE A 24 10.24 -29.73 -35.53
C ILE A 24 9.93 -28.44 -36.30
N ALA A 25 10.69 -27.39 -36.05
CA ALA A 25 10.55 -26.09 -36.69
C ALA A 25 11.58 -25.92 -37.81
N GLN A 26 11.21 -25.30 -38.92
CA GLN A 26 12.10 -24.98 -40.03
C GLN A 26 13.15 -23.92 -39.57
N PRO A 27 14.39 -23.96 -40.12
CA PRO A 27 15.42 -22.99 -39.78
C PRO A 27 14.95 -21.56 -40.07
N GLY A 28 14.94 -20.68 -39.07
CA GLY A 28 14.47 -19.32 -39.17
C GLY A 28 13.03 -19.11 -38.65
N SER A 29 12.43 -20.10 -37.97
CA SER A 29 11.08 -19.99 -37.41
C SER A 29 11.09 -19.22 -36.09
N THR A 30 9.91 -18.63 -35.76
CA THR A 30 9.64 -17.95 -34.47
C THR A 30 10.06 -18.82 -33.28
N ALA A 31 9.90 -20.13 -33.35
CA ALA A 31 10.33 -21.05 -32.29
C ALA A 31 11.85 -21.02 -32.01
N ASN A 32 12.69 -21.03 -33.07
CA ASN A 32 14.14 -20.93 -32.89
C ASN A 32 14.58 -19.61 -32.25
N MET A 33 13.95 -18.51 -32.62
CA MET A 33 14.17 -17.19 -32.03
C MET A 33 13.82 -17.18 -30.54
N ILE A 34 12.70 -17.79 -30.17
CA ILE A 34 12.28 -17.87 -28.74
C ILE A 34 13.28 -18.74 -27.96
N ASP A 35 13.71 -19.87 -28.51
CA ASP A 35 14.67 -20.79 -27.88
C ASP A 35 16.04 -20.11 -27.71
N GLU A 36 16.49 -19.31 -28.68
CA GLU A 36 17.70 -18.50 -28.56
C GLU A 36 17.60 -17.44 -27.47
N ALA A 37 16.45 -16.71 -27.40
CA ALA A 37 16.20 -15.72 -26.35
C ALA A 37 16.15 -16.38 -24.95
N ILE A 38 15.58 -17.58 -24.83
CA ILE A 38 15.58 -18.39 -23.61
C ILE A 38 17.02 -18.67 -23.18
N SER A 39 17.87 -19.15 -24.11
CA SER A 39 19.28 -19.45 -23.79
C SER A 39 20.03 -18.23 -23.24
N PHE A 40 19.89 -17.07 -23.85
CA PHE A 40 20.48 -15.85 -23.32
C PHE A 40 19.91 -15.45 -21.93
N ALA A 41 18.62 -15.63 -21.71
CA ALA A 41 18.01 -15.31 -20.42
C ALA A 41 18.50 -16.27 -19.30
N GLU A 42 18.74 -17.56 -19.62
CA GLU A 42 19.32 -18.55 -18.71
C GLU A 42 20.75 -18.21 -18.32
N GLU A 43 21.54 -17.70 -19.27
CA GLU A 43 22.91 -17.24 -19.04
C GLU A 43 23.00 -15.91 -18.30
N GLY A 44 21.86 -15.25 -18.01
CA GLY A 44 21.81 -13.91 -17.41
C GLY A 44 22.12 -12.78 -18.40
N ALA A 45 22.24 -13.08 -19.70
CA ALA A 45 22.45 -12.10 -20.76
C ALA A 45 21.13 -11.44 -21.18
N TYR A 46 20.45 -10.78 -20.21
CA TYR A 46 19.08 -10.26 -20.36
C TYR A 46 18.93 -9.26 -21.51
N ASP A 47 19.93 -8.40 -21.74
CA ASP A 47 19.90 -7.43 -22.84
C ASP A 47 19.87 -8.14 -24.20
N ASN A 48 20.63 -9.24 -24.37
CA ASN A 48 20.64 -10.03 -25.59
C ASN A 48 19.28 -10.74 -25.78
N ALA A 49 18.73 -11.32 -24.73
CA ALA A 49 17.41 -11.94 -24.78
C ALA A 49 16.33 -10.95 -25.23
N LEU A 50 16.30 -9.73 -24.66
CA LEU A 50 15.34 -8.69 -25.01
C LEU A 50 15.54 -8.17 -26.43
N LEU A 51 16.79 -7.97 -26.87
CA LEU A 51 17.10 -7.53 -28.23
C LEU A 51 16.51 -8.48 -29.30
N ILE A 52 16.51 -9.79 -29.00
CA ILE A 52 15.95 -10.80 -29.90
C ILE A 52 14.43 -10.85 -29.83
N ILE A 53 13.84 -10.83 -28.63
CA ILE A 53 12.42 -11.20 -28.47
C ILE A 53 11.46 -9.99 -28.57
N GLU A 54 11.82 -8.81 -28.04
CA GLU A 54 10.89 -7.66 -27.95
C GLU A 54 10.36 -7.20 -29.32
N PRO A 55 11.16 -7.12 -30.42
CA PRO A 55 10.64 -6.68 -31.71
C PRO A 55 9.52 -7.57 -32.27
N HIS A 56 9.39 -8.80 -31.76
CA HIS A 56 8.46 -9.80 -32.27
C HIS A 56 7.24 -10.02 -31.38
N LEU A 57 7.21 -9.45 -30.17
CA LEU A 57 6.11 -9.67 -29.19
C LEU A 57 4.74 -9.20 -29.70
N GLU A 58 4.70 -8.14 -30.51
CA GLU A 58 3.44 -7.63 -31.07
C GLU A 58 3.17 -8.14 -32.50
N ASN A 59 4.03 -8.99 -33.04
CA ASN A 59 3.99 -9.52 -34.40
C ASN A 59 3.95 -11.06 -34.37
N GLU A 60 5.04 -11.70 -34.80
CA GLU A 60 5.12 -13.15 -35.02
C GLU A 60 4.99 -13.96 -33.74
N ALA A 61 5.40 -13.40 -32.59
CA ALA A 61 5.35 -14.05 -31.29
C ALA A 61 4.18 -13.60 -30.40
N LYS A 62 3.27 -12.79 -30.94
CA LYS A 62 2.17 -12.14 -30.19
C LYS A 62 1.32 -13.10 -29.36
N TYR A 63 1.12 -14.31 -29.84
CA TYR A 63 0.27 -15.32 -29.22
C TYR A 63 1.07 -16.48 -28.60
N ASP A 64 2.40 -16.39 -28.57
CA ASP A 64 3.25 -17.40 -27.92
C ASP A 64 3.55 -17.01 -26.47
N ALA A 65 3.00 -17.76 -25.54
CA ALA A 65 3.16 -17.51 -24.11
C ALA A 65 4.63 -17.54 -23.67
N ARG A 66 5.49 -18.36 -24.30
CA ARG A 66 6.91 -18.49 -23.99
C ARG A 66 7.69 -17.22 -24.34
N ALA A 67 7.31 -16.57 -25.46
CA ALA A 67 7.91 -15.31 -25.86
C ALA A 67 7.68 -14.20 -24.83
N TRP A 68 6.44 -14.06 -24.38
CA TRP A 68 6.10 -13.10 -23.35
C TRP A 68 6.74 -13.46 -21.99
N TYR A 69 6.83 -14.75 -21.67
CA TYR A 69 7.51 -15.21 -20.47
C TYR A 69 9.00 -14.85 -20.47
N VAL A 70 9.74 -15.15 -21.54
CA VAL A 70 11.18 -14.89 -21.59
C VAL A 70 11.47 -13.39 -21.54
N ALA A 71 10.66 -12.56 -22.19
CA ALA A 71 10.78 -11.12 -22.11
C ALA A 71 10.54 -10.61 -20.68
N GLY A 72 9.43 -11.03 -20.05
CA GLY A 72 9.13 -10.68 -18.66
C GLY A 72 10.18 -11.19 -17.67
N TYR A 73 10.72 -12.38 -17.90
CA TYR A 73 11.81 -12.93 -17.08
C TYR A 73 13.11 -12.14 -17.22
N ALA A 74 13.46 -11.71 -18.43
CA ALA A 74 14.65 -10.89 -18.69
C ALA A 74 14.50 -9.50 -18.02
N HIS A 75 13.35 -8.84 -18.13
CA HIS A 75 13.08 -7.60 -17.39
C HIS A 75 13.12 -7.79 -15.88
N LYS A 76 12.61 -8.91 -15.34
CA LYS A 76 12.75 -9.26 -13.92
C LYS A 76 14.23 -9.39 -13.53
N GLY A 77 15.05 -9.98 -14.39
CA GLY A 77 16.51 -10.09 -14.19
C GLY A 77 17.17 -8.72 -14.13
N ARG A 78 16.92 -7.85 -15.10
CA ARG A 78 17.41 -6.46 -15.12
C ARG A 78 16.96 -5.66 -13.90
N TYR A 79 15.73 -5.83 -13.47
CA TYR A 79 15.23 -5.25 -12.21
C TYR A 79 16.06 -5.72 -11.02
N LYS A 80 16.29 -7.02 -10.90
CA LYS A 80 17.05 -7.63 -9.81
C LYS A 80 18.49 -7.12 -9.77
N ASP A 81 19.16 -7.04 -10.92
CA ASP A 81 20.53 -6.54 -11.04
C ASP A 81 20.60 -5.04 -10.71
N SER A 82 19.66 -4.24 -11.22
CA SER A 82 19.57 -2.81 -10.92
C SER A 82 19.27 -2.55 -9.44
N ALA A 83 18.41 -3.34 -8.81
CA ALA A 83 18.08 -3.23 -7.40
C ALA A 83 19.25 -3.64 -6.49
N PHE A 84 20.13 -4.53 -6.96
CA PHE A 84 21.33 -4.92 -6.24
C PHE A 84 22.45 -3.86 -6.32
N LEU A 85 22.62 -3.23 -7.50
CA LEU A 85 23.69 -2.25 -7.75
C LEU A 85 23.34 -0.83 -7.27
N HIS A 86 22.08 -0.48 -7.29
CA HIS A 86 21.59 0.84 -6.91
C HIS A 86 20.38 0.67 -5.99
N ALA A 87 20.21 1.55 -5.01
CA ALA A 87 19.03 1.51 -4.14
C ALA A 87 17.75 1.25 -4.95
N SER A 88 16.89 0.36 -4.48
CA SER A 88 15.70 -0.18 -5.17
C SER A 88 14.69 0.87 -5.72
N THR A 89 14.94 2.14 -5.46
CA THR A 89 14.15 3.32 -5.86
C THR A 89 14.63 3.98 -7.15
N SER A 90 15.58 3.39 -7.90
CA SER A 90 15.96 4.01 -9.18
C SER A 90 14.77 3.91 -10.16
N LYS A 91 14.48 5.01 -10.87
CA LYS A 91 13.41 5.04 -11.89
C LYS A 91 13.55 3.92 -12.91
N THR A 92 14.78 3.53 -13.24
CA THR A 92 15.07 2.43 -14.16
C THR A 92 14.63 1.08 -13.59
N ALA A 93 15.00 0.77 -12.33
CA ALA A 93 14.57 -0.47 -11.67
C ALA A 93 13.05 -0.58 -11.56
N SER A 94 12.37 0.52 -11.19
CA SER A 94 10.91 0.56 -11.13
C SER A 94 10.25 0.32 -12.50
N ALA A 95 10.80 0.88 -13.58
CA ALA A 95 10.32 0.65 -14.93
C ALA A 95 10.50 -0.82 -15.36
N GLU A 96 11.68 -1.39 -15.15
CA GLU A 96 11.95 -2.80 -15.45
C GLU A 96 11.00 -3.74 -14.72
N ARG A 97 10.76 -3.50 -13.44
CA ARG A 97 9.80 -4.28 -12.64
C ARG A 97 8.38 -4.20 -13.21
N SER A 98 7.95 -3.00 -13.59
CA SER A 98 6.60 -2.78 -14.12
C SER A 98 6.41 -3.47 -15.47
N ILE A 99 7.40 -3.41 -16.36
CA ILE A 99 7.39 -4.09 -17.66
C ILE A 99 7.38 -5.60 -17.45
N ALA A 100 8.22 -6.12 -16.55
CA ALA A 100 8.24 -7.54 -16.21
C ALA A 100 6.86 -8.05 -15.79
N VAL A 101 6.15 -7.33 -14.92
CA VAL A 101 4.80 -7.72 -14.48
C VAL A 101 3.82 -7.76 -15.64
N ILE A 102 3.82 -6.74 -16.51
CA ILE A 102 2.91 -6.67 -17.65
C ILE A 102 3.12 -7.86 -18.59
N GLN A 103 4.39 -8.16 -18.93
CA GLN A 103 4.73 -9.23 -19.84
C GLN A 103 4.46 -10.62 -19.25
N LEU A 104 4.77 -10.83 -17.97
CA LEU A 104 4.45 -12.08 -17.28
C LEU A 104 2.95 -12.30 -17.13
N MET A 105 2.17 -11.28 -16.84
CA MET A 105 0.70 -11.39 -16.83
C MET A 105 0.16 -11.78 -18.21
N ARG A 106 0.74 -11.22 -19.27
CA ARG A 106 0.35 -11.59 -20.64
C ARG A 106 0.74 -13.04 -20.96
N ALA A 107 1.92 -13.48 -20.54
CA ALA A 107 2.34 -14.86 -20.67
C ALA A 107 1.38 -15.83 -19.96
N TYR A 108 0.96 -15.49 -18.73
CA TYR A 108 0.03 -16.28 -17.94
C TYR A 108 -1.34 -16.41 -18.61
N GLU A 109 -1.87 -15.30 -19.11
CA GLU A 109 -3.14 -15.27 -19.82
C GLU A 109 -3.11 -16.14 -21.08
N LEU A 110 -2.03 -16.04 -21.88
CA LEU A 110 -1.87 -16.79 -23.10
C LEU A 110 -1.70 -18.31 -22.82
N ASP A 111 -0.91 -18.68 -21.82
CA ASP A 111 -0.72 -20.08 -21.44
C ASP A 111 -2.03 -20.71 -20.96
N LYS A 112 -2.79 -20.01 -20.14
CA LYS A 112 -4.11 -20.46 -19.63
C LYS A 112 -5.12 -20.72 -20.75
N ASN A 113 -5.06 -19.94 -21.83
CA ASN A 113 -5.98 -20.03 -22.97
C ASN A 113 -5.40 -20.84 -24.15
N SER A 114 -4.25 -21.48 -23.97
CA SER A 114 -3.59 -22.28 -25.01
C SER A 114 -4.23 -23.67 -25.19
N ALA A 115 -3.82 -24.36 -26.24
CA ALA A 115 -4.21 -25.76 -26.48
C ALA A 115 -3.63 -26.72 -25.42
N PHE A 116 -2.58 -26.33 -24.73
CA PHE A 116 -1.92 -27.07 -23.66
C PHE A 116 -1.71 -26.16 -22.45
N PRO A 117 -2.79 -25.85 -21.69
CA PRO A 117 -2.70 -24.96 -20.55
C PRO A 117 -1.76 -25.51 -19.48
N GLY A 118 -1.03 -24.60 -18.82
CA GLY A 118 -0.15 -24.93 -17.70
C GLY A 118 1.28 -25.27 -18.10
N THR A 119 1.67 -25.13 -19.37
CA THR A 119 3.02 -25.42 -19.84
C THR A 119 4.10 -24.57 -19.17
N ILE A 120 3.78 -23.29 -18.96
CA ILE A 120 4.69 -22.33 -18.31
C ILE A 120 4.08 -21.66 -17.08
N SER A 121 2.85 -21.99 -16.72
CA SER A 121 2.11 -21.31 -15.63
C SER A 121 2.90 -21.31 -14.33
N GLU A 122 3.49 -22.43 -13.92
CA GLU A 122 4.25 -22.52 -12.67
C GLU A 122 5.46 -21.55 -12.65
N LEU A 123 6.17 -21.44 -13.77
CA LEU A 123 7.32 -20.51 -13.90
C LEU A 123 6.88 -19.04 -13.84
N VAL A 124 5.75 -18.72 -14.48
CA VAL A 124 5.17 -17.38 -14.47
C VAL A 124 4.67 -17.02 -13.06
N GLU A 125 4.00 -17.95 -12.40
CA GLU A 125 3.48 -17.78 -11.04
C GLU A 125 4.63 -17.51 -10.05
N GLU A 126 5.72 -18.27 -10.12
CA GLU A 126 6.93 -18.05 -9.30
C GLU A 126 7.52 -16.65 -9.55
N ALA A 127 7.62 -16.25 -10.82
CA ALA A 127 8.16 -14.94 -11.18
C ALA A 127 7.28 -13.79 -10.72
N LEU A 128 5.97 -13.90 -10.89
CA LEU A 128 4.98 -12.91 -10.44
C LEU A 128 4.91 -12.85 -8.91
N ASP A 129 4.95 -13.99 -8.21
CA ASP A 129 4.95 -14.03 -6.75
C ASP A 129 6.20 -13.34 -6.17
N TYR A 130 7.38 -13.57 -6.77
CA TYR A 130 8.58 -12.82 -6.42
C TYR A 130 8.39 -11.31 -6.57
N LEU A 131 7.87 -10.85 -7.72
CA LEU A 131 7.65 -9.42 -7.98
C LEU A 131 6.59 -8.83 -7.04
N SER A 132 5.52 -9.57 -6.73
CA SER A 132 4.51 -9.13 -5.78
C SER A 132 5.12 -8.86 -4.41
N LYS A 133 5.96 -9.76 -3.90
CA LYS A 133 6.67 -9.60 -2.64
C LYS A 133 7.58 -8.36 -2.63
N THR A 134 8.21 -8.03 -3.77
CA THR A 134 9.04 -6.81 -3.86
C THR A 134 8.20 -5.55 -3.75
N TYR A 135 7.01 -5.50 -4.35
CA TYR A 135 6.08 -4.38 -4.22
C TYR A 135 5.57 -4.22 -2.79
N MET A 136 5.16 -5.31 -2.14
CA MET A 136 4.75 -5.26 -0.73
C MET A 136 5.87 -4.79 0.19
N ASN A 137 7.11 -5.26 -0.05
CA ASN A 137 8.27 -4.80 0.71
C ASN A 137 8.54 -3.30 0.53
N ASP A 138 8.33 -2.75 -0.68
CA ASP A 138 8.51 -1.33 -0.93
C ASP A 138 7.40 -0.49 -0.28
N ALA A 139 6.15 -0.97 -0.27
CA ALA A 139 5.07 -0.34 0.49
C ALA A 139 5.40 -0.28 1.99
N VAL A 140 5.84 -1.39 2.57
CA VAL A 140 6.25 -1.45 3.99
C VAL A 140 7.43 -0.52 4.29
N LYS A 141 8.46 -0.50 3.42
CA LYS A 141 9.60 0.41 3.56
C LYS A 141 9.18 1.88 3.44
N GLY A 142 8.26 2.19 2.51
CA GLY A 142 7.71 3.52 2.33
C GLY A 142 7.01 4.03 3.58
N VAL A 143 6.25 3.17 4.28
CA VAL A 143 5.64 3.52 5.57
C VAL A 143 6.71 3.75 6.66
N HIS A 144 7.75 2.91 6.72
CA HIS A 144 8.80 3.05 7.74
C HIS A 144 9.70 4.27 7.53
N GLY A 145 9.99 4.62 6.28
CA GLY A 145 10.79 5.78 5.89
C GLY A 145 9.94 6.96 5.42
N PHE A 146 8.70 7.05 5.87
CA PHE A 146 7.68 7.95 5.35
C PHE A 146 8.11 9.42 5.40
N GLN A 147 7.90 10.11 4.30
CA GLN A 147 8.05 11.55 4.15
C GLN A 147 6.75 12.14 3.59
N MET A 148 6.51 13.40 3.87
CA MET A 148 5.32 14.09 3.38
C MET A 148 5.18 13.97 1.86
N GLY A 149 4.00 13.51 1.42
CA GLY A 149 3.66 13.33 0.00
C GLY A 149 4.04 11.97 -0.57
N MET A 150 4.46 11.01 0.25
CA MET A 150 4.73 9.63 -0.18
C MET A 150 3.48 8.73 -0.16
N ASP A 151 2.33 9.24 0.27
CA ASP A 151 1.09 8.47 0.41
C ASP A 151 0.74 7.72 -0.87
N ASP A 152 0.64 8.42 -1.99
CA ASP A 152 0.30 7.83 -3.29
C ASP A 152 1.34 6.81 -3.77
N GLU A 153 2.63 7.05 -3.52
CA GLU A 153 3.68 6.10 -3.90
C GLU A 153 3.54 4.79 -3.13
N VAL A 154 3.32 4.85 -1.83
CA VAL A 154 3.12 3.68 -0.97
C VAL A 154 1.86 2.92 -1.36
N LEU A 155 0.76 3.62 -1.60
CA LEU A 155 -0.49 3.03 -2.07
C LEU A 155 -0.33 2.37 -3.46
N ASN A 156 0.39 3.00 -4.39
CA ASN A 156 0.66 2.42 -5.70
C ASN A 156 1.48 1.12 -5.62
N TYR A 157 2.45 1.02 -4.70
CA TYR A 157 3.15 -0.24 -4.47
C TYR A 157 2.22 -1.32 -3.95
N PHE A 158 1.36 -1.00 -3.00
CA PHE A 158 0.37 -1.95 -2.49
C PHE A 158 -0.63 -2.38 -3.57
N MET A 159 -1.15 -1.45 -4.36
CA MET A 159 -2.08 -1.77 -5.47
C MET A 159 -1.43 -2.65 -6.54
N ALA A 160 -0.14 -2.45 -6.83
CA ALA A 160 0.60 -3.32 -7.73
C ALA A 160 0.74 -4.74 -7.16
N PHE A 161 1.00 -4.87 -5.85
CA PHE A 161 0.96 -6.15 -5.14
C PHE A 161 -0.41 -6.83 -5.27
N VAL A 162 -1.49 -6.13 -4.94
CA VAL A 162 -2.86 -6.66 -5.00
C VAL A 162 -3.22 -7.09 -6.43
N LYS A 163 -2.86 -6.29 -7.44
CA LYS A 163 -3.10 -6.61 -8.84
C LYS A 163 -2.46 -7.94 -9.25
N ILE A 164 -1.23 -8.21 -8.83
CA ILE A 164 -0.54 -9.47 -9.11
C ILE A 164 -1.23 -10.62 -8.35
N LYS A 165 -1.52 -10.41 -7.07
CA LYS A 165 -2.13 -11.43 -6.22
C LYS A 165 -3.52 -11.83 -6.69
N ASN A 166 -4.32 -10.91 -7.20
CA ASN A 166 -5.63 -11.22 -7.79
C ASN A 166 -5.53 -12.11 -9.05
N VAL A 167 -4.40 -12.09 -9.75
CA VAL A 167 -4.16 -13.02 -10.87
C VAL A 167 -3.75 -14.40 -10.36
N LEU A 168 -2.90 -14.45 -9.32
CA LEU A 168 -2.35 -15.70 -8.76
C LEU A 168 -3.34 -16.41 -7.84
N SER A 169 -4.11 -15.65 -7.06
CA SER A 169 -5.02 -16.15 -6.03
C SER A 169 -6.33 -15.34 -6.07
N PRO A 170 -7.16 -15.53 -7.09
CA PRO A 170 -8.38 -14.71 -7.29
C PRO A 170 -9.43 -14.86 -6.18
N ASP A 171 -9.37 -15.94 -5.41
CA ASP A 171 -10.28 -16.21 -4.30
C ASP A 171 -9.81 -15.56 -2.97
N GLU A 172 -8.59 -15.02 -2.93
CA GLU A 172 -8.06 -14.30 -1.78
C GLU A 172 -8.46 -12.83 -1.83
N ASN A 173 -8.65 -12.25 -0.63
CA ASN A 173 -9.01 -10.85 -0.52
C ASN A 173 -7.99 -10.15 0.38
N TRP A 174 -7.57 -8.95 0.00
CA TRP A 174 -6.48 -8.18 0.61
C TRP A 174 -6.99 -6.96 1.36
N VAL A 175 -8.28 -6.93 1.66
CA VAL A 175 -8.93 -5.79 2.35
C VAL A 175 -8.33 -5.57 3.74
N ARG A 176 -8.01 -6.63 4.47
CA ARG A 176 -7.40 -6.52 5.80
C ARG A 176 -6.02 -5.86 5.75
N GLU A 177 -5.22 -6.23 4.77
CA GLU A 177 -3.90 -5.66 4.54
C GLU A 177 -4.00 -4.19 4.10
N GLU A 178 -5.01 -3.84 3.29
CA GLU A 178 -5.30 -2.46 2.89
C GLU A 178 -5.70 -1.61 4.10
N VAL A 179 -6.60 -2.10 4.96
CA VAL A 179 -6.98 -1.44 6.21
C VAL A 179 -5.78 -1.17 7.11
N GLU A 180 -4.89 -2.15 7.27
CA GLU A 180 -3.68 -1.97 8.07
C GLU A 180 -2.71 -0.96 7.43
N LEU A 181 -2.59 -0.95 6.10
CA LEU A 181 -1.78 0.03 5.37
C LEU A 181 -2.32 1.45 5.58
N GLU A 182 -3.61 1.65 5.40
CA GLU A 182 -4.29 2.94 5.58
C GLU A 182 -4.10 3.48 7.01
N LYS A 183 -4.28 2.64 8.03
CA LYS A 183 -4.02 3.02 9.44
C LYS A 183 -2.55 3.38 9.67
N ASN A 184 -1.62 2.69 9.02
CA ASN A 184 -0.20 2.98 9.15
C ASN A 184 0.18 4.29 8.44
N LEU A 185 -0.41 4.61 7.28
CA LEU A 185 -0.25 5.90 6.61
C LEU A 185 -0.82 7.05 7.44
N ALA A 186 -2.03 6.89 8.01
CA ALA A 186 -2.58 7.84 8.95
C ALA A 186 -1.62 8.11 10.12
N LYS A 187 -1.08 7.05 10.71
CA LYS A 187 -0.09 7.16 11.81
C LYS A 187 1.20 7.85 11.37
N ALA A 188 1.71 7.57 10.18
CA ALA A 188 2.91 8.19 9.64
C ALA A 188 2.72 9.70 9.42
N ASN A 189 1.61 10.11 8.78
CA ASN A 189 1.24 11.52 8.63
C ASN A 189 1.09 12.22 10.00
N ARG A 190 0.45 11.55 10.99
CA ARG A 190 0.32 12.09 12.35
C ARG A 190 1.67 12.31 13.03
N ILE A 191 2.62 11.37 12.90
CA ILE A 191 3.97 11.52 13.47
C ILE A 191 4.69 12.72 12.84
N LEU A 192 4.58 12.92 11.52
CA LEU A 192 5.14 14.10 10.86
C LEU A 192 4.46 15.38 11.34
N LEU A 193 3.13 15.38 11.47
CA LEU A 193 2.37 16.52 11.97
C LEU A 193 2.81 16.90 13.40
N GLU A 194 3.01 15.93 14.29
CA GLU A 194 3.49 16.15 15.65
C GLU A 194 4.95 16.64 15.71
N SER A 195 5.76 16.30 14.70
CA SER A 195 7.16 16.73 14.61
C SER A 195 7.32 18.16 14.10
N LEU A 196 6.30 18.74 13.48
CA LEU A 196 6.32 20.14 13.09
C LEU A 196 6.39 20.98 14.37
N ASP A 197 7.33 21.94 14.39
CA ASP A 197 7.52 22.79 15.57
C ASP A 197 6.30 23.69 15.79
N LEU A 198 5.44 23.27 16.71
CA LEU A 198 4.23 24.00 17.11
C LEU A 198 4.51 25.24 17.95
N ASN A 199 5.78 25.49 18.35
CA ASN A 199 6.17 26.74 19.02
C ASN A 199 6.24 27.91 18.05
N ASN A 200 6.25 27.63 16.75
CA ASN A 200 6.06 28.65 15.72
C ASN A 200 4.56 28.84 15.53
N THR A 201 4.00 29.88 16.08
CA THR A 201 2.55 30.19 16.19
C THR A 201 1.81 30.32 14.84
N SER A 202 2.46 30.18 13.71
CA SER A 202 1.82 30.22 12.41
C SER A 202 1.57 28.81 11.90
N ARG A 203 0.30 28.39 11.92
CA ARG A 203 -0.22 27.25 11.17
C ARG A 203 0.22 27.39 9.72
N THR A 204 0.87 26.38 9.20
CA THR A 204 1.30 26.33 7.80
C THR A 204 0.42 25.38 7.02
N GLN A 205 0.31 25.59 5.71
CA GLN A 205 -0.38 24.67 4.79
C GLN A 205 0.08 23.20 4.97
N LYS A 206 1.34 23.00 5.39
CA LYS A 206 1.85 21.64 5.67
C LYS A 206 1.12 20.94 6.82
N HIS A 207 0.76 21.70 7.89
CA HIS A 207 -0.03 21.14 8.99
C HIS A 207 -1.40 20.69 8.52
N ASP A 208 -2.04 21.49 7.68
CA ASP A 208 -3.37 21.21 7.17
C ASP A 208 -3.35 19.99 6.26
N THR A 209 -2.42 19.93 5.30
CA THR A 209 -2.26 18.78 4.42
C THR A 209 -2.00 17.48 5.20
N LEU A 210 -1.09 17.50 6.19
CA LEU A 210 -0.83 16.30 6.99
C LEU A 210 -2.04 15.88 7.82
N PHE A 211 -2.79 16.84 8.38
CA PHE A 211 -4.02 16.54 9.12
C PHE A 211 -5.11 15.97 8.21
N GLU A 212 -5.31 16.55 7.03
CA GLU A 212 -6.25 16.06 6.02
C GLU A 212 -5.90 14.63 5.59
N ASN A 213 -4.62 14.32 5.39
CA ASN A 213 -4.18 12.97 5.09
C ASN A 213 -4.48 12.00 6.24
N VAL A 214 -4.23 12.40 7.51
CA VAL A 214 -4.58 11.57 8.68
C VAL A 214 -6.07 11.22 8.67
N VAL A 215 -6.93 12.21 8.46
CA VAL A 215 -8.40 12.02 8.43
C VAL A 215 -8.80 11.13 7.26
N SER A 216 -8.30 11.41 6.05
CA SER A 216 -8.61 10.67 4.83
C SER A 216 -8.26 9.18 4.95
N HIS A 217 -7.06 8.86 5.45
CA HIS A 217 -6.63 7.48 5.63
C HIS A 217 -7.45 6.72 6.67
N TYR A 218 -7.81 7.35 7.81
CA TYR A 218 -8.71 6.69 8.76
C TYR A 218 -10.12 6.51 8.20
N LEU A 219 -10.65 7.48 7.46
CA LEU A 219 -11.94 7.34 6.78
C LEU A 219 -11.90 6.20 5.76
N ARG A 220 -10.83 6.09 4.98
CA ARG A 220 -10.66 4.97 4.03
C ARG A 220 -10.59 3.62 4.74
N ALA A 221 -9.87 3.51 5.84
CA ALA A 221 -9.83 2.29 6.65
C ALA A 221 -11.22 1.90 7.18
N ILE A 222 -12.03 2.88 7.62
CA ILE A 222 -13.42 2.67 8.09
C ILE A 222 -14.35 2.26 6.94
N GLU A 223 -14.16 2.83 5.75
CA GLU A 223 -14.91 2.45 4.55
C GLU A 223 -14.66 0.99 4.15
N LEU A 224 -13.41 0.55 4.23
CA LEU A 224 -12.98 -0.82 3.93
C LEU A 224 -13.45 -1.82 5.00
N ASP A 225 -13.33 -1.45 6.27
CA ASP A 225 -13.81 -2.24 7.41
C ASP A 225 -14.53 -1.34 8.41
N GLY A 226 -15.85 -1.26 8.26
CA GLY A 226 -16.71 -0.52 9.18
C GLY A 226 -16.67 -1.03 10.63
N SER A 227 -16.08 -2.20 10.90
CA SER A 227 -15.93 -2.79 12.23
C SER A 227 -14.55 -2.56 12.85
N ASP A 228 -13.63 -1.83 12.18
CA ASP A 228 -12.32 -1.52 12.76
C ASP A 228 -12.44 -0.47 13.88
N TYR A 229 -12.38 -0.96 15.11
CA TYR A 229 -12.39 -0.13 16.32
C TYR A 229 -11.26 0.91 16.31
N THR A 230 -10.06 0.49 15.92
CA THR A 230 -8.84 1.32 16.02
C THR A 230 -8.90 2.50 15.07
N ALA A 231 -9.39 2.30 13.84
CA ALA A 231 -9.56 3.39 12.88
C ALA A 231 -10.57 4.44 13.38
N ARG A 232 -11.74 4.00 13.88
CA ARG A 232 -12.77 4.90 14.42
C ARG A 232 -12.28 5.67 15.64
N TYR A 233 -11.70 4.98 16.61
CA TYR A 233 -11.16 5.60 17.80
C TYR A 233 -10.09 6.64 17.48
N ASN A 234 -9.13 6.28 16.62
CA ASN A 234 -8.04 7.18 16.27
C ASN A 234 -8.53 8.38 15.43
N LEU A 235 -9.49 8.19 14.51
CA LEU A 235 -10.11 9.31 13.80
C LEU A 235 -10.68 10.32 14.78
N ALA A 236 -11.52 9.85 15.73
CA ALA A 236 -12.13 10.70 16.73
C ALA A 236 -11.11 11.48 17.58
N ILE A 237 -10.04 10.78 18.02
CA ILE A 237 -8.98 11.41 18.82
C ILE A 237 -8.21 12.46 18.02
N ASN A 238 -7.92 12.22 16.75
CA ASN A 238 -7.19 13.19 15.92
C ASN A 238 -8.06 14.43 15.64
N LEU A 239 -9.35 14.27 15.34
CA LEU A 239 -10.30 15.39 15.20
C LEU A 239 -10.40 16.21 16.49
N TYR A 240 -10.60 15.54 17.63
CA TYR A 240 -10.65 16.21 18.94
C TYR A 240 -9.35 16.97 19.25
N ASN A 241 -8.20 16.34 19.07
CA ASN A 241 -6.92 16.97 19.34
C ASN A 241 -6.66 18.18 18.44
N ARG A 242 -7.13 18.14 17.19
CA ARG A 242 -7.08 19.29 16.28
C ARG A 242 -7.89 20.47 16.84
N GLY A 243 -9.11 20.24 17.29
CA GLY A 243 -9.92 21.29 17.93
C GLY A 243 -9.25 21.87 19.19
N VAL A 244 -8.64 21.03 20.02
CA VAL A 244 -7.86 21.49 21.19
C VAL A 244 -6.65 22.33 20.77
N LEU A 245 -6.00 21.98 19.66
CA LEU A 245 -4.87 22.75 19.14
C LEU A 245 -5.30 24.14 18.65
N GLU A 246 -6.45 24.23 17.97
CA GLU A 246 -7.03 25.53 17.56
C GLU A 246 -7.31 26.42 18.80
N LEU A 247 -7.89 25.86 19.88
CA LEU A 247 -8.10 26.62 21.12
C LEU A 247 -6.80 27.11 21.75
N LYS A 248 -5.71 26.37 21.65
CA LYS A 248 -4.40 26.77 22.18
C LYS A 248 -3.72 27.89 21.38
N SER A 249 -4.17 28.14 20.15
CA SER A 249 -3.64 29.26 19.34
C SER A 249 -4.15 30.63 19.81
N ILE A 250 -5.20 30.67 20.65
CA ILE A 250 -5.78 31.88 21.19
C ILE A 250 -4.82 32.53 22.19
N ASP A 251 -4.50 33.79 21.97
CA ASP A 251 -3.68 34.61 22.86
C ASP A 251 -4.29 36.03 23.07
N HIS A 252 -3.55 36.89 23.77
CA HIS A 252 -3.98 38.24 24.08
C HIS A 252 -4.07 39.19 22.87
N THR A 253 -3.55 38.77 21.69
CA THR A 253 -3.62 39.55 20.45
C THR A 253 -4.79 39.12 19.57
N THR A 254 -5.42 37.97 19.86
CA THR A 254 -6.55 37.41 19.11
C THR A 254 -7.75 38.38 19.17
N SER A 255 -8.20 38.84 18.02
CA SER A 255 -9.37 39.70 17.91
C SER A 255 -10.65 38.95 18.25
N MET A 256 -11.71 39.68 18.59
CA MET A 256 -13.03 39.07 18.85
C MET A 256 -13.57 38.30 17.64
N PHE A 257 -13.31 38.78 16.43
CA PHE A 257 -13.72 38.10 15.20
C PHE A 257 -13.01 36.77 15.01
N GLU A 258 -11.67 36.77 15.13
CA GLU A 258 -10.86 35.55 15.07
C GLU A 258 -11.23 34.54 16.16
N LEU A 259 -11.55 35.05 17.38
CA LEU A 259 -12.02 34.20 18.47
C LEU A 259 -13.31 33.45 18.10
N MET A 260 -14.26 34.13 17.49
CA MET A 260 -15.51 33.49 17.03
C MET A 260 -15.25 32.46 15.95
N GLU A 261 -14.39 32.77 14.97
CA GLU A 261 -14.02 31.84 13.90
C GLU A 261 -13.34 30.59 14.45
N ILE A 262 -12.39 30.74 15.38
CA ILE A 262 -11.74 29.62 16.06
C ILE A 262 -12.75 28.77 16.83
N GLN A 263 -13.70 29.40 17.53
CA GLN A 263 -14.74 28.67 18.26
C GLN A 263 -15.62 27.84 17.31
N ASP A 264 -16.03 28.40 16.19
CA ASP A 264 -16.83 27.68 15.18
C ASP A 264 -16.09 26.47 14.62
N ILE A 265 -14.79 26.63 14.29
CA ILE A 265 -13.93 25.53 13.83
C ILE A 265 -13.82 24.44 14.92
N CYS A 266 -13.62 24.83 16.18
CA CYS A 266 -13.51 23.87 17.28
C CYS A 266 -14.81 23.08 17.50
N VAL A 267 -15.95 23.75 17.48
CA VAL A 267 -17.26 23.10 17.61
C VAL A 267 -17.48 22.09 16.50
N LEU A 268 -17.16 22.45 15.25
CA LEU A 268 -17.25 21.54 14.10
C LEU A 268 -16.37 20.30 14.29
N LEU A 269 -15.09 20.47 14.63
CA LEU A 269 -14.15 19.38 14.85
C LEU A 269 -14.58 18.45 15.99
N PHE A 270 -15.12 19.00 17.10
CA PHE A 270 -15.64 18.18 18.20
C PHE A 270 -16.92 17.44 17.82
N GLN A 271 -17.80 18.03 17.00
CA GLN A 271 -18.98 17.36 16.46
C GLN A 271 -18.59 16.22 15.51
N GLU A 272 -17.63 16.45 14.62
CA GLU A 272 -17.10 15.40 13.71
C GLU A 272 -16.40 14.27 14.47
N ALA A 273 -15.76 14.56 15.62
CA ALA A 273 -15.14 13.55 16.47
C ALA A 273 -16.17 12.65 17.19
N LEU A 274 -17.41 13.13 17.39
CA LEU A 274 -18.41 12.45 18.20
C LEU A 274 -18.90 11.15 17.55
N GLU A 275 -19.23 11.18 16.26
CA GLU A 275 -19.75 10.00 15.55
C GLU A 275 -18.79 8.83 15.60
N PRO A 276 -17.52 8.94 15.14
CA PRO A 276 -16.59 7.82 15.17
C PRO A 276 -16.26 7.35 16.60
N MET A 277 -16.27 8.24 17.61
CA MET A 277 -16.09 7.85 19.00
C MET A 277 -17.29 7.05 19.55
N LEU A 278 -18.52 7.45 19.21
CA LEU A 278 -19.73 6.69 19.57
C LEU A 278 -19.74 5.32 18.89
N ALA A 279 -19.36 5.26 17.61
CA ALA A 279 -19.28 4.01 16.89
C ALA A 279 -18.23 3.06 17.51
N ALA A 280 -17.05 3.54 17.85
CA ALA A 280 -16.03 2.77 18.57
C ALA A 280 -16.54 2.30 19.94
N HIS A 281 -17.22 3.16 20.70
CA HIS A 281 -17.82 2.80 22.00
C HIS A 281 -18.88 1.70 21.86
N ASN A 282 -19.71 1.74 20.83
CA ASN A 282 -20.76 0.75 20.60
C ASN A 282 -20.18 -0.64 20.29
N MET A 283 -18.97 -0.72 19.73
CA MET A 283 -18.25 -1.99 19.51
C MET A 283 -17.76 -2.57 20.84
N GLU A 284 -17.20 -1.72 21.71
CA GLU A 284 -16.61 -2.12 22.99
C GLU A 284 -17.08 -1.21 24.14
N LYS A 285 -18.30 -1.41 24.60
CA LYS A 285 -19.00 -0.51 25.55
C LYS A 285 -18.29 -0.27 26.89
N LYS A 286 -17.42 -1.19 27.31
CA LYS A 286 -16.71 -1.10 28.61
C LYS A 286 -15.28 -0.58 28.48
N ARG A 287 -14.86 -0.18 27.28
CA ARG A 287 -13.49 0.25 27.05
C ARG A 287 -13.28 1.66 27.60
N MET A 288 -12.36 1.78 28.54
CA MET A 288 -12.12 3.03 29.28
C MET A 288 -11.71 4.18 28.39
N GLU A 289 -10.96 3.90 27.31
CA GLU A 289 -10.48 4.90 26.37
C GLU A 289 -11.64 5.60 25.66
N THR A 290 -12.65 4.87 25.19
CA THR A 290 -13.83 5.46 24.54
C THR A 290 -14.74 6.17 25.53
N LEU A 291 -14.93 5.63 26.74
CA LEU A 291 -15.68 6.30 27.80
C LEU A 291 -15.05 7.67 28.15
N LYS A 292 -13.72 7.70 28.32
CA LYS A 292 -12.97 8.93 28.54
C LYS A 292 -13.06 9.88 27.35
N GLY A 293 -12.94 9.35 26.13
CA GLY A 293 -13.09 10.12 24.89
C GLY A 293 -14.44 10.81 24.80
N LEU A 294 -15.54 10.06 24.97
CA LEU A 294 -16.91 10.59 24.93
C LEU A 294 -17.16 11.63 26.04
N MET A 295 -16.75 11.33 27.27
CA MET A 295 -16.83 12.30 28.37
C MET A 295 -16.17 13.63 27.99
N THR A 296 -15.00 13.56 27.37
CA THR A 296 -14.19 14.74 27.04
C THR A 296 -14.78 15.51 25.86
N ILE A 297 -15.22 14.82 24.80
CA ILE A 297 -15.84 15.44 23.62
C ILE A 297 -17.16 16.13 24.01
N TYR A 298 -18.04 15.47 24.77
CA TYR A 298 -19.28 16.06 25.23
C TYR A 298 -19.05 17.30 26.11
N ARG A 299 -18.01 17.27 26.96
CA ARG A 299 -17.63 18.46 27.76
C ARG A 299 -17.19 19.61 26.86
N ALA A 300 -16.37 19.33 25.82
CA ALA A 300 -15.93 20.36 24.88
C ALA A 300 -17.09 20.98 24.09
N LEU A 301 -18.14 20.20 23.84
CA LEU A 301 -19.39 20.64 23.20
C LEU A 301 -20.38 21.31 24.21
N SER A 302 -20.01 21.51 25.48
CA SER A 302 -20.85 22.02 26.55
C SER A 302 -22.13 21.17 26.83
N GLN A 303 -22.11 19.90 26.43
CA GLN A 303 -23.17 18.92 26.69
C GLN A 303 -22.91 18.21 28.01
N ASN A 304 -23.14 18.93 29.12
CA ASN A 304 -22.75 18.52 30.46
C ASN A 304 -23.45 17.24 30.94
N GLU A 305 -24.71 17.04 30.61
CA GLU A 305 -25.49 15.85 31.01
C GLU A 305 -24.87 14.58 30.43
N GLU A 306 -24.58 14.56 29.12
CA GLU A 306 -23.94 13.44 28.46
C GLU A 306 -22.50 13.22 28.96
N SER A 307 -21.76 14.30 29.23
CA SER A 307 -20.44 14.22 29.82
C SER A 307 -20.44 13.53 31.19
N GLU A 308 -21.36 13.91 32.11
CA GLU A 308 -21.46 13.27 33.45
C GLU A 308 -21.96 11.83 33.36
N LYS A 309 -22.82 11.49 32.42
CA LYS A 309 -23.23 10.10 32.14
C LYS A 309 -22.00 9.22 31.78
N TYR A 310 -21.17 9.65 30.83
CA TYR A 310 -19.97 8.88 30.45
C TYR A 310 -18.90 8.87 31.54
N LYS A 311 -18.82 9.90 32.36
CA LYS A 311 -17.99 9.93 33.55
C LYS A 311 -18.41 8.84 34.57
N SER A 312 -19.70 8.73 34.83
CA SER A 312 -20.24 7.72 35.74
C SER A 312 -19.95 6.30 35.24
N LEU A 313 -20.13 6.06 33.92
CA LEU A 313 -19.80 4.77 33.30
C LEU A 313 -18.30 4.46 33.39
N LEU A 314 -17.43 5.47 33.24
CA LEU A 314 -15.99 5.33 33.40
C LEU A 314 -15.61 4.94 34.84
N GLU A 315 -16.21 5.59 35.84
CA GLU A 315 -16.01 5.30 37.26
C GLU A 315 -16.45 3.87 37.62
N GLU A 316 -17.53 3.38 37.00
CA GLU A 316 -17.99 2.00 37.14
C GLU A 316 -17.04 0.98 36.49
N ALA A 317 -16.45 1.33 35.34
CA ALA A 317 -15.51 0.45 34.62
C ALA A 317 -14.14 0.32 35.33
N ILE A 318 -13.78 1.24 36.22
CA ILE A 318 -12.54 1.23 37.01
C ILE A 318 -12.67 0.38 38.29
N LYS A 319 -13.89 0.15 38.78
CA LYS A 319 -14.17 -0.67 39.96
C LYS A 319 -14.13 -2.17 39.66
#